data_92580818e5c439f136b9153c9bbce1c5
#
_entry.id   92580818e5c439f136b9153c9bbce1c5
#
_cell.length_a   1.000
_cell.length_b   1.000
_cell.length_c   1.000
_cell.angle_alpha   90.00
_cell.angle_beta   90.00
_cell.angle_gamma   90.00
#
_symmetry.space_group_name_H-M   'P 1'
#
loop_
_entity.id
_entity.type
_entity.pdbx_description
1 polymer ?
#
loop_
_entity_poly.entity_id
_entity_poly.type
_entity_poly.pdbx_seq_one_letter_code
_entity_poly.pdbx_strand_id
1 'polypeptide(L)'
;ENRLAVWGRREHHPLPAQSIHRLFEARVARQPDAVALTMEDVSLTYRALNERANRLAHRLMQKGVCAETRVGIAVERSVEMIVGLLAILKAGGAYVPLDPDYPPSRLAHIMADSGMQLLLTQERLLAELGGNSMPALQTVLFDDPSIADERSDNPAVLTHPGNLAYVLYTSGSTGVPKGVQVMHGNVTRLLERTQPWFHFGAEDVWTQFHSFAFDFSVWEIFGALCTGGRLVMVPYWVSRTPDAFLALLQKERVTVLNQTPSAFGNLIPLVVAHGSAGALRTVIFGGEALDPQRLADWMDAFGDQVPALVNMYG
;
A
#
# COMPACT_ATOMS: atom_id res chain seq x y z
N GLU A 1 19.72 18.44 31.97
CA GLU A 1 18.87 19.38 31.24
C GLU A 1 19.26 19.54 29.74
N ASN A 2 20.56 19.55 29.39
CA ASN A 2 21.01 19.74 28.01
C ASN A 2 20.66 18.55 27.05
N ARG A 3 20.53 17.32 27.51
CA ARG A 3 20.21 16.16 26.65
C ARG A 3 18.78 16.19 26.13
N LEU A 4 17.81 16.58 26.95
CA LEU A 4 16.42 16.73 26.52
C LEU A 4 16.24 17.88 25.51
N ALA A 5 16.99 18.98 25.69
CA ALA A 5 16.98 20.09 24.74
C ALA A 5 17.61 19.73 23.37
N VAL A 6 18.59 18.83 23.35
CA VAL A 6 19.19 18.33 22.10
C VAL A 6 18.25 17.35 21.41
N TRP A 7 17.62 16.44 22.15
CA TRP A 7 16.66 15.47 21.59
C TRP A 7 15.32 16.10 21.20
N GLY A 8 14.93 17.21 21.85
CA GLY A 8 13.74 17.97 21.50
C GLY A 8 13.93 18.97 20.36
N ARG A 9 15.13 19.17 19.84
CA ARG A 9 15.34 20.01 18.66
C ARG A 9 14.74 19.32 17.44
N ARG A 10 13.61 19.84 16.96
CA ARG A 10 13.10 19.52 15.63
C ARG A 10 14.12 20.04 14.62
N GLU A 11 14.98 19.17 14.12
CA GLU A 11 15.69 19.47 12.87
C GLU A 11 14.65 19.62 11.78
N HIS A 12 14.50 20.79 11.22
CA HIS A 12 13.65 21.04 10.07
C HIS A 12 14.31 20.38 8.85
N HIS A 13 13.96 19.13 8.62
CA HIS A 13 14.31 18.48 7.36
C HIS A 13 13.26 18.89 6.32
N PRO A 14 13.69 19.49 5.20
CA PRO A 14 12.77 19.80 4.11
C PRO A 14 12.10 18.49 3.63
N LEU A 15 10.85 18.58 3.16
CA LEU A 15 10.20 17.45 2.52
C LEU A 15 11.02 17.01 1.30
N PRO A 16 11.10 15.69 1.01
CA PRO A 16 11.72 15.20 -0.22
C PRO A 16 11.13 15.90 -1.44
N ALA A 17 11.97 16.14 -2.45
CA ALA A 17 11.56 16.90 -3.63
C ALA A 17 10.56 16.19 -4.54
N GLN A 18 10.34 14.87 -4.33
CA GLN A 18 9.55 14.05 -5.24
C GLN A 18 8.26 13.52 -4.58
N SER A 19 7.21 13.40 -5.38
CA SER A 19 5.99 12.69 -5.01
C SER A 19 6.15 11.17 -5.17
N ILE A 20 5.23 10.40 -4.56
CA ILE A 20 5.26 8.92 -4.57
C ILE A 20 5.31 8.37 -6.01
N HIS A 21 4.39 8.84 -6.88
CA HIS A 21 4.33 8.35 -8.26
C HIS A 21 5.57 8.71 -9.08
N ARG A 22 6.25 9.82 -8.76
CA ARG A 22 7.52 10.17 -9.43
C ARG A 22 8.66 9.24 -9.02
N LEU A 23 8.70 8.78 -7.77
CA LEU A 23 9.65 7.74 -7.35
C LEU A 23 9.38 6.44 -8.10
N PHE A 24 8.12 6.04 -8.24
CA PHE A 24 7.74 4.86 -9.03
C PHE A 24 8.14 5.01 -10.50
N GLU A 25 7.82 6.13 -11.15
CA GLU A 25 8.18 6.42 -12.54
C GLU A 25 9.70 6.38 -12.78
N ALA A 26 10.49 6.85 -11.80
CA ALA A 26 11.94 6.75 -11.87
C ALA A 26 12.42 5.29 -11.85
N ARG A 27 11.71 4.38 -11.18
CA ARG A 27 11.99 2.93 -11.23
C ARG A 27 11.59 2.33 -12.57
N VAL A 28 10.42 2.70 -13.09
CA VAL A 28 9.99 2.29 -14.44
C VAL A 28 11.05 2.64 -15.49
N ALA A 29 11.60 3.86 -15.43
CA ALA A 29 12.64 4.30 -16.37
C ALA A 29 13.96 3.49 -16.27
N ARG A 30 14.29 3.01 -15.06
CA ARG A 30 15.53 2.26 -14.82
C ARG A 30 15.43 0.77 -15.14
N GLN A 31 14.28 0.16 -14.88
CA GLN A 31 14.07 -1.29 -14.98
C GLN A 31 12.67 -1.62 -15.52
N PRO A 32 12.32 -1.17 -16.75
CA PRO A 32 10.96 -1.26 -17.28
C PRO A 32 10.45 -2.70 -17.41
N ASP A 33 11.34 -3.65 -17.67
CA ASP A 33 10.99 -5.04 -17.97
C ASP A 33 11.08 -5.96 -16.74
N ALA A 34 11.54 -5.44 -15.58
CA ALA A 34 11.50 -6.15 -14.33
C ALA A 34 10.05 -6.35 -13.85
N VAL A 35 9.76 -7.49 -13.21
CA VAL A 35 8.44 -7.76 -12.62
C VAL A 35 8.23 -6.85 -11.42
N ALA A 36 7.19 -6.02 -11.46
CA ALA A 36 6.80 -5.10 -10.38
C ALA A 36 5.74 -5.70 -9.46
N LEU A 37 4.80 -6.46 -10.02
CA LEU A 37 3.62 -6.94 -9.33
C LEU A 37 3.30 -8.37 -9.75
N THR A 38 2.97 -9.22 -8.76
CA THR A 38 2.50 -10.59 -8.99
C THR A 38 1.29 -10.87 -8.13
N MET A 39 0.28 -11.51 -8.70
CA MET A 39 -0.87 -12.06 -7.99
C MET A 39 -1.28 -13.36 -8.66
N GLU A 40 -1.16 -14.47 -7.95
CA GLU A 40 -1.39 -15.83 -8.47
C GLU A 40 -0.60 -16.07 -9.77
N ASP A 41 -1.27 -16.25 -10.90
CA ASP A 41 -0.64 -16.50 -12.20
C ASP A 41 -0.46 -15.22 -13.04
N VAL A 42 -0.87 -14.06 -12.52
CA VAL A 42 -0.75 -12.77 -13.20
C VAL A 42 0.50 -12.04 -12.72
N SER A 43 1.35 -11.63 -13.66
CA SER A 43 2.52 -10.80 -13.39
C SER A 43 2.54 -9.60 -14.31
N LEU A 44 2.85 -8.43 -13.76
CA LEU A 44 3.05 -7.20 -14.52
C LEU A 44 4.48 -6.69 -14.34
N THR A 45 5.10 -6.31 -15.46
CA THR A 45 6.36 -5.57 -15.41
C THR A 45 6.12 -4.13 -14.94
N TYR A 46 7.19 -3.43 -14.53
CA TYR A 46 7.13 -2.01 -14.19
C TYR A 46 6.54 -1.18 -15.33
N ARG A 47 6.91 -1.45 -16.58
CA ARG A 47 6.35 -0.84 -17.79
C ARG A 47 4.85 -1.09 -17.90
N ALA A 48 4.43 -2.34 -17.85
CA ALA A 48 3.03 -2.72 -18.02
C ALA A 48 2.14 -2.12 -16.92
N LEU A 49 2.60 -2.15 -15.66
CA LEU A 49 1.90 -1.53 -14.54
C LEU A 49 1.79 -0.01 -14.72
N ASN A 50 2.87 0.64 -15.15
CA ASN A 50 2.90 2.08 -15.41
C ASN A 50 1.93 2.49 -16.51
N GLU A 51 1.95 1.79 -17.65
CA GLU A 51 1.06 2.08 -18.79
C GLU A 51 -0.42 1.90 -18.43
N ARG A 52 -0.77 0.84 -17.68
CA ARG A 52 -2.14 0.64 -17.19
C ARG A 52 -2.56 1.78 -16.26
N ALA A 53 -1.70 2.15 -15.31
CA ALA A 53 -1.95 3.27 -14.39
C ALA A 53 -2.05 4.60 -15.13
N ASN A 54 -1.25 4.83 -16.18
CA ASN A 54 -1.30 6.05 -16.99
C ASN A 54 -2.62 6.20 -17.74
N ARG A 55 -3.09 5.13 -18.41
CA ARG A 55 -4.38 5.16 -19.10
C ARG A 55 -5.52 5.54 -18.16
N LEU A 56 -5.58 4.89 -17.01
CA LEU A 56 -6.58 5.21 -16.00
C LEU A 56 -6.41 6.62 -15.43
N ALA A 57 -5.16 7.09 -15.24
CA ALA A 57 -4.90 8.45 -14.79
C ALA A 57 -5.41 9.50 -15.79
N HIS A 58 -5.18 9.30 -17.11
CA HIS A 58 -5.71 10.20 -18.13
C HIS A 58 -7.23 10.23 -18.12
N ARG A 59 -7.89 9.08 -17.94
CA ARG A 59 -9.35 9.02 -17.77
C ARG A 59 -9.81 9.82 -16.53
N LEU A 60 -9.13 9.65 -15.39
CA LEU A 60 -9.45 10.39 -14.16
C LEU A 60 -9.28 11.91 -14.34
N MET A 61 -8.23 12.35 -15.05
CA MET A 61 -8.01 13.75 -15.36
C MET A 61 -9.12 14.33 -16.24
N GLN A 62 -9.60 13.59 -17.25
CA GLN A 62 -10.76 13.99 -18.07
C GLN A 62 -12.04 14.14 -17.24
N LYS A 63 -12.12 13.42 -16.13
CA LYS A 63 -13.21 13.52 -15.14
C LYS A 63 -12.98 14.62 -14.09
N GLY A 64 -11.94 15.44 -14.27
CA GLY A 64 -11.66 16.60 -13.41
C GLY A 64 -10.75 16.32 -12.22
N VAL A 65 -10.16 15.12 -12.11
CA VAL A 65 -9.19 14.85 -11.03
C VAL A 65 -7.95 15.70 -11.24
N CYS A 66 -7.57 16.41 -10.20
CA CYS A 66 -6.38 17.27 -10.12
C CYS A 66 -5.83 17.28 -8.68
N ALA A 67 -4.86 18.17 -8.39
CA ALA A 67 -4.29 18.28 -7.04
C ALA A 67 -5.39 18.49 -5.98
N GLU A 68 -5.25 17.82 -4.85
CA GLU A 68 -6.19 17.82 -3.70
C GLU A 68 -7.57 17.18 -3.96
N THR A 69 -7.87 16.73 -5.20
CA THR A 69 -9.12 16.01 -5.47
C THR A 69 -9.11 14.67 -4.74
N ARG A 70 -10.10 14.44 -3.88
CA ARG A 70 -10.27 13.18 -3.16
C ARG A 70 -11.09 12.21 -4.00
N VAL A 71 -10.49 11.06 -4.30
CA VAL A 71 -11.08 9.99 -5.11
C VAL A 71 -11.33 8.78 -4.22
N GLY A 72 -12.59 8.43 -4.01
CA GLY A 72 -12.93 7.15 -3.38
C GLY A 72 -12.49 6.00 -4.26
N ILE A 73 -11.91 4.97 -3.69
CA ILE A 73 -11.55 3.76 -4.42
C ILE A 73 -12.17 2.55 -3.70
N ALA A 74 -13.11 1.89 -4.37
CA ALA A 74 -13.75 0.68 -3.91
C ALA A 74 -13.45 -0.45 -4.87
N VAL A 75 -12.59 -1.36 -4.46
CA VAL A 75 -12.08 -2.45 -5.30
C VAL A 75 -11.69 -3.62 -4.41
N GLU A 76 -11.90 -4.83 -4.87
CA GLU A 76 -11.35 -5.99 -4.20
C GLU A 76 -9.83 -6.04 -4.37
N ARG A 77 -9.20 -6.85 -3.53
CA ARG A 77 -7.77 -7.12 -3.62
C ARG A 77 -7.45 -7.75 -4.97
N SER A 78 -6.82 -6.98 -5.84
CA SER A 78 -6.55 -7.34 -7.23
C SER A 78 -5.43 -6.47 -7.80
N VAL A 79 -4.94 -6.84 -8.98
CA VAL A 79 -4.01 -6.01 -9.75
C VAL A 79 -4.58 -4.61 -10.01
N GLU A 80 -5.89 -4.52 -10.26
CA GLU A 80 -6.63 -3.29 -10.49
C GLU A 80 -6.55 -2.34 -9.28
N MET A 81 -6.50 -2.88 -8.06
CA MET A 81 -6.31 -2.07 -6.85
C MET A 81 -5.00 -1.26 -6.93
N ILE A 82 -3.89 -1.89 -7.26
CA ILE A 82 -2.59 -1.21 -7.38
C ILE A 82 -2.58 -0.23 -8.55
N VAL A 83 -3.16 -0.62 -9.69
CA VAL A 83 -3.34 0.27 -10.86
C VAL A 83 -4.13 1.51 -10.46
N GLY A 84 -5.23 1.34 -9.72
CA GLY A 84 -6.09 2.45 -9.28
C GLY A 84 -5.39 3.41 -8.33
N LEU A 85 -4.68 2.88 -7.31
CA LEU A 85 -3.91 3.71 -6.38
C LEU A 85 -2.86 4.56 -7.13
N LEU A 86 -2.09 3.94 -8.03
CA LEU A 86 -1.11 4.66 -8.83
C LEU A 86 -1.76 5.67 -9.78
N ALA A 87 -2.88 5.31 -10.42
CA ALA A 87 -3.59 6.19 -11.34
C ALA A 87 -4.11 7.46 -10.66
N ILE A 88 -4.69 7.33 -9.47
CA ILE A 88 -5.17 8.48 -8.69
C ILE A 88 -4.01 9.41 -8.36
N LEU A 89 -2.88 8.86 -7.87
CA LEU A 89 -1.70 9.66 -7.55
C LEU A 89 -1.09 10.33 -8.79
N LYS A 90 -1.07 9.64 -9.94
CA LYS A 90 -0.57 10.17 -11.22
C LYS A 90 -1.47 11.26 -11.80
N ALA A 91 -2.78 11.18 -11.57
CA ALA A 91 -3.72 12.24 -11.92
C ALA A 91 -3.63 13.47 -11.00
N GLY A 92 -2.81 13.39 -9.93
CA GLY A 92 -2.64 14.44 -8.92
C GLY A 92 -3.61 14.33 -7.74
N GLY A 93 -4.56 13.40 -7.78
CA GLY A 93 -5.55 13.18 -6.73
C GLY A 93 -5.02 12.48 -5.50
N ALA A 94 -5.86 12.41 -4.47
CA ALA A 94 -5.63 11.66 -3.24
C ALA A 94 -6.65 10.52 -3.12
N TYR A 95 -6.20 9.31 -2.86
CA TYR A 95 -7.12 8.19 -2.73
C TYR A 95 -7.74 8.09 -1.34
N VAL A 96 -9.01 7.69 -1.30
CA VAL A 96 -9.76 7.37 -0.07
C VAL A 96 -10.23 5.92 -0.19
N PRO A 97 -9.62 4.98 0.52
CA PRO A 97 -10.01 3.58 0.46
C PRO A 97 -11.43 3.34 1.00
N LEU A 98 -12.20 2.61 0.24
CA LEU A 98 -13.51 2.07 0.61
C LEU A 98 -13.41 0.55 0.52
N ASP A 99 -12.95 -0.08 1.61
CA ASP A 99 -12.79 -1.53 1.65
C ASP A 99 -14.18 -2.19 1.59
N PRO A 100 -14.49 -3.02 0.56
CA PRO A 100 -15.79 -3.65 0.43
C PRO A 100 -16.20 -4.52 1.63
N ASP A 101 -15.23 -5.02 2.39
CA ASP A 101 -15.48 -5.80 3.61
C ASP A 101 -15.96 -4.95 4.80
N TYR A 102 -15.99 -3.61 4.67
CA TYR A 102 -16.49 -2.75 5.72
C TYR A 102 -18.02 -2.77 5.82
N PRO A 103 -18.58 -2.65 7.05
CA PRO A 103 -20.01 -2.49 7.21
C PRO A 103 -20.55 -1.30 6.40
N PRO A 104 -21.77 -1.41 5.80
CA PRO A 104 -22.35 -0.34 4.99
C PRO A 104 -22.44 1.01 5.69
N SER A 105 -22.69 1.03 7.00
CA SER A 105 -22.72 2.25 7.81
C SER A 105 -21.36 2.95 7.88
N ARG A 106 -20.27 2.16 7.92
CA ARG A 106 -18.90 2.71 7.90
C ARG A 106 -18.57 3.29 6.53
N LEU A 107 -18.91 2.60 5.46
CA LEU A 107 -18.71 3.08 4.08
C LEU A 107 -19.48 4.38 3.86
N ALA A 108 -20.76 4.45 4.26
CA ALA A 108 -21.58 5.65 4.16
C ALA A 108 -20.96 6.83 4.94
N HIS A 109 -20.46 6.57 6.16
CA HIS A 109 -19.78 7.60 6.95
C HIS A 109 -18.52 8.11 6.23
N ILE A 110 -17.64 7.23 5.73
CA ILE A 110 -16.42 7.61 5.01
C ILE A 110 -16.76 8.42 3.77
N MET A 111 -17.75 8.00 2.98
CA MET A 111 -18.19 8.73 1.78
C MET A 111 -18.70 10.13 2.11
N ALA A 112 -19.46 10.28 3.18
CA ALA A 112 -20.01 11.58 3.59
C ALA A 112 -18.96 12.53 4.17
N ASP A 113 -18.05 11.99 5.03
CA ASP A 113 -17.09 12.80 5.78
C ASP A 113 -15.83 13.15 4.96
N SER A 114 -15.40 12.27 4.06
CA SER A 114 -14.18 12.48 3.30
C SER A 114 -14.23 13.65 2.32
N GLY A 115 -15.43 14.07 1.90
CA GLY A 115 -15.62 15.07 0.85
C GLY A 115 -15.06 14.61 -0.51
N MET A 116 -15.09 13.29 -0.78
CA MET A 116 -14.68 12.76 -2.09
C MET A 116 -15.59 13.26 -3.20
N GLN A 117 -15.03 13.49 -4.37
CA GLN A 117 -15.73 14.05 -5.52
C GLN A 117 -16.00 13.03 -6.61
N LEU A 118 -15.26 11.94 -6.60
CA LEU A 118 -15.32 10.87 -7.57
C LEU A 118 -15.14 9.51 -6.88
N LEU A 119 -15.80 8.49 -7.42
CA LEU A 119 -15.65 7.09 -7.03
C LEU A 119 -15.04 6.30 -8.18
N LEU A 120 -13.92 5.63 -7.93
CA LEU A 120 -13.31 4.63 -8.79
C LEU A 120 -13.67 3.24 -8.26
N THR A 121 -14.38 2.44 -9.05
CA THR A 121 -14.87 1.14 -8.60
C THR A 121 -15.06 0.15 -9.75
N GLN A 122 -15.54 -1.05 -9.45
CA GLN A 122 -15.95 -2.08 -10.40
C GLN A 122 -17.49 -2.10 -10.51
N GLU A 123 -18.01 -2.41 -11.69
CA GLU A 123 -19.47 -2.40 -11.92
C GLU A 123 -20.23 -3.26 -10.91
N ARG A 124 -19.72 -4.44 -10.61
CA ARG A 124 -20.34 -5.36 -9.63
C ARG A 124 -20.42 -4.80 -8.22
N LEU A 125 -19.43 -4.01 -7.78
CA LEU A 125 -19.38 -3.43 -6.43
C LEU A 125 -20.32 -2.23 -6.27
N LEU A 126 -20.72 -1.56 -7.35
CA LEU A 126 -21.68 -0.45 -7.28
C LEU A 126 -23.00 -0.83 -6.59
N ALA A 127 -23.51 -2.01 -6.89
CA ALA A 127 -24.75 -2.49 -6.27
C ALA A 127 -24.57 -2.75 -4.75
N GLU A 128 -23.43 -3.29 -4.36
CA GLU A 128 -23.09 -3.60 -2.96
C GLU A 128 -22.83 -2.35 -2.13
N LEU A 129 -22.27 -1.30 -2.73
CA LEU A 129 -22.00 -0.02 -2.08
C LEU A 129 -23.25 0.83 -1.79
N GLY A 130 -24.42 0.38 -2.17
CA GLY A 130 -25.69 1.04 -1.87
C GLY A 130 -26.40 1.64 -3.11
N GLY A 131 -25.91 1.42 -4.31
CA GLY A 131 -26.58 1.76 -5.57
C GLY A 131 -27.19 3.17 -5.58
N ASN A 132 -28.51 3.27 -5.74
CA ASN A 132 -29.25 4.54 -5.81
C ASN A 132 -29.28 5.36 -4.50
N SER A 133 -28.79 4.81 -3.38
CA SER A 133 -28.71 5.51 -2.08
C SER A 133 -27.37 6.21 -1.87
N MET A 134 -26.43 6.08 -2.81
CA MET A 134 -25.15 6.78 -2.76
C MET A 134 -25.32 8.28 -3.01
N PRO A 135 -24.46 9.13 -2.41
CA PRO A 135 -24.33 10.52 -2.87
C PRO A 135 -24.16 10.53 -4.39
N ALA A 136 -24.61 11.60 -5.06
CA ALA A 136 -24.45 11.78 -6.51
C ALA A 136 -22.95 12.02 -6.84
N LEU A 137 -22.13 10.97 -6.68
CA LEU A 137 -20.70 10.97 -6.99
C LEU A 137 -20.51 10.63 -8.48
N GLN A 138 -19.58 11.32 -9.11
CA GLN A 138 -19.14 10.91 -10.43
C GLN A 138 -18.39 9.58 -10.30
N THR A 139 -18.76 8.60 -11.11
CA THR A 139 -18.17 7.26 -11.06
C THR A 139 -17.32 6.99 -12.28
N VAL A 140 -16.16 6.36 -12.06
CA VAL A 140 -15.31 5.76 -13.10
C VAL A 140 -15.22 4.27 -12.80
N LEU A 141 -15.42 3.44 -13.82
CA LEU A 141 -15.34 1.99 -13.69
C LEU A 141 -14.00 1.47 -14.19
N PHE A 142 -13.39 0.54 -13.45
CA PHE A 142 -12.17 -0.15 -13.90
C PHE A 142 -12.38 -0.94 -15.18
N ASP A 143 -13.57 -1.48 -15.35
CA ASP A 143 -14.01 -2.33 -16.46
C ASP A 143 -14.57 -1.54 -17.66
N ASP A 144 -14.49 -0.21 -17.65
CA ASP A 144 -14.80 0.61 -18.82
C ASP A 144 -13.77 0.33 -19.94
N PRO A 145 -14.19 -0.31 -21.05
CA PRO A 145 -13.27 -0.70 -22.13
C PRO A 145 -12.59 0.50 -22.80
N SER A 146 -13.18 1.68 -22.75
CA SER A 146 -12.61 2.90 -23.33
C SER A 146 -11.33 3.39 -22.64
N ILE A 147 -11.02 2.87 -21.44
CA ILE A 147 -9.74 3.15 -20.75
C ILE A 147 -8.56 2.59 -21.55
N ALA A 148 -8.76 1.51 -22.32
CA ALA A 148 -7.71 0.92 -23.16
C ALA A 148 -7.23 1.88 -24.28
N ASP A 149 -8.11 2.77 -24.73
CA ASP A 149 -7.83 3.73 -25.77
C ASP A 149 -7.14 5.02 -25.27
N GLU A 150 -7.04 5.18 -23.96
CA GLU A 150 -6.39 6.34 -23.35
C GLU A 150 -4.86 6.29 -23.54
N ARG A 151 -4.23 7.47 -23.45
CA ARG A 151 -2.78 7.63 -23.53
C ARG A 151 -2.07 6.82 -22.46
N SER A 152 -0.96 6.18 -22.83
CA SER A 152 -0.14 5.35 -21.95
C SER A 152 1.14 6.04 -21.42
N ASP A 153 1.42 7.27 -21.86
CA ASP A 153 2.54 8.08 -21.37
C ASP A 153 2.23 8.70 -20.00
N ASN A 154 3.27 9.00 -19.24
CA ASN A 154 3.12 9.59 -17.92
C ASN A 154 2.40 10.95 -18.00
N PRO A 155 1.34 11.18 -17.21
CA PRO A 155 0.67 12.47 -17.16
C PRO A 155 1.61 13.61 -16.76
N ALA A 156 1.52 14.75 -17.45
CA ALA A 156 2.30 15.95 -17.15
C ALA A 156 1.68 16.76 -16.00
N VAL A 157 1.41 16.11 -14.86
CA VAL A 157 0.83 16.74 -13.68
C VAL A 157 1.93 17.27 -12.76
N LEU A 158 1.81 18.53 -12.36
CA LEU A 158 2.67 19.13 -11.35
C LEU A 158 2.13 18.79 -9.95
N THR A 159 2.76 17.83 -9.30
CA THR A 159 2.43 17.45 -7.92
C THR A 159 3.54 17.89 -7.00
N HIS A 160 3.19 18.67 -5.97
CA HIS A 160 4.10 19.09 -4.92
C HIS A 160 4.14 18.02 -3.80
N PRO A 161 5.28 17.77 -3.14
CA PRO A 161 5.35 16.85 -2.00
C PRO A 161 4.40 17.16 -0.86
N GLY A 162 3.97 18.42 -0.73
CA GLY A 162 2.96 18.88 0.21
C GLY A 162 1.52 18.61 -0.20
N ASN A 163 1.28 18.12 -1.43
CA ASN A 163 -0.07 17.73 -1.83
C ASN A 163 -0.48 16.43 -1.15
N LEU A 164 -1.80 16.30 -0.95
CA LEU A 164 -2.42 15.14 -0.34
C LEU A 164 -2.19 13.89 -1.22
N ALA A 165 -1.77 12.80 -0.61
CA ALA A 165 -1.62 11.51 -1.27
C ALA A 165 -2.80 10.58 -0.97
N TYR A 166 -3.26 10.57 0.27
CA TYR A 166 -4.40 9.75 0.68
C TYR A 166 -5.06 10.23 1.97
N VAL A 167 -6.28 9.71 2.21
CA VAL A 167 -7.00 9.85 3.47
C VAL A 167 -7.39 8.45 3.95
N LEU A 168 -6.84 8.01 5.07
CA LEU A 168 -7.18 6.74 5.71
C LEU A 168 -8.03 6.97 6.96
N TYR A 169 -9.07 6.14 7.12
CA TYR A 169 -9.97 6.22 8.26
C TYR A 169 -9.59 5.24 9.36
N THR A 170 -9.24 5.77 10.50
CA THR A 170 -8.93 4.98 11.71
C THR A 170 -10.09 4.97 12.68
N SER A 171 -10.18 3.92 13.51
CA SER A 171 -11.14 3.88 14.62
C SER A 171 -10.76 4.96 15.65
N GLY A 172 -11.51 6.06 15.66
CA GLY A 172 -11.30 7.13 16.64
C GLY A 172 -11.62 6.66 18.06
N SER A 173 -10.98 7.26 19.07
CA SER A 173 -11.24 7.02 20.49
C SER A 173 -12.71 7.24 20.90
N THR A 174 -13.48 7.96 20.09
CA THR A 174 -14.92 8.24 20.25
C THR A 174 -15.83 7.22 19.57
N GLY A 175 -15.29 6.16 18.96
CA GLY A 175 -16.04 5.17 18.19
C GLY A 175 -16.40 5.60 16.75
N VAL A 176 -16.30 6.89 16.42
CA VAL A 176 -16.54 7.40 15.06
C VAL A 176 -15.22 7.43 14.29
N PRO A 177 -15.15 6.79 13.10
CA PRO A 177 -13.92 6.82 12.30
C PRO A 177 -13.51 8.24 11.91
N LYS A 178 -12.21 8.52 11.98
CA LYS A 178 -11.61 9.82 11.63
C LYS A 178 -10.66 9.67 10.46
N GLY A 179 -10.76 10.57 9.48
CA GLY A 179 -9.90 10.62 8.31
C GLY A 179 -8.56 11.26 8.62
N VAL A 180 -7.47 10.50 8.47
CA VAL A 180 -6.09 10.97 8.58
C VAL A 180 -5.58 11.33 7.19
N GLN A 181 -5.24 12.60 7.01
CA GLN A 181 -4.73 13.15 5.75
C GLN A 181 -3.20 13.04 5.71
N VAL A 182 -2.67 12.39 4.68
CA VAL A 182 -1.23 12.17 4.53
C VAL A 182 -0.75 12.69 3.18
N MET A 183 0.32 13.50 3.20
CA MET A 183 0.92 14.11 2.02
C MET A 183 1.93 13.17 1.36
N HIS A 184 2.21 13.38 0.07
CA HIS A 184 3.25 12.64 -0.65
C HIS A 184 4.60 12.68 0.09
N GLY A 185 5.01 13.85 0.57
CA GLY A 185 6.26 14.05 1.28
C GLY A 185 6.38 13.26 2.59
N ASN A 186 5.28 12.89 3.23
CA ASN A 186 5.32 12.03 4.43
C ASN A 186 5.79 10.62 4.06
N VAL A 187 5.24 10.05 2.98
CA VAL A 187 5.59 8.70 2.52
C VAL A 187 7.01 8.66 1.93
N THR A 188 7.34 9.61 1.06
CA THR A 188 8.67 9.65 0.44
C THR A 188 9.77 9.88 1.47
N ARG A 189 9.52 10.71 2.49
CA ARG A 189 10.43 10.88 3.63
C ARG A 189 10.61 9.59 4.43
N LEU A 190 9.53 8.85 4.69
CA LEU A 190 9.61 7.56 5.39
C LEU A 190 10.55 6.62 4.63
N LEU A 191 10.34 6.45 3.33
CA LEU A 191 11.17 5.59 2.49
C LEU A 191 12.64 6.04 2.47
N GLU A 192 12.88 7.34 2.32
CA GLU A 192 14.24 7.90 2.30
C GLU A 192 14.97 7.68 3.64
N ARG A 193 14.27 7.94 4.77
CA ARG A 193 14.87 7.86 6.10
C ARG A 193 15.10 6.45 6.60
N THR A 194 14.34 5.49 6.12
CA THR A 194 14.49 4.07 6.48
C THR A 194 15.48 3.34 5.57
N GLN A 195 15.75 3.86 4.37
CA GLN A 195 16.66 3.24 3.40
C GLN A 195 18.05 2.91 3.96
N PRO A 196 18.72 3.78 4.77
CA PRO A 196 20.02 3.45 5.33
C PRO A 196 20.05 2.25 6.29
N TRP A 197 18.90 1.86 6.83
CA TRP A 197 18.79 0.72 7.75
C TRP A 197 18.37 -0.56 7.04
N PHE A 198 17.46 -0.45 6.08
CA PHE A 198 16.88 -1.62 5.44
C PHE A 198 17.55 -2.00 4.13
N HIS A 199 18.19 -1.05 3.44
CA HIS A 199 18.84 -1.24 2.13
C HIS A 199 17.94 -1.92 1.10
N PHE A 200 16.66 -1.50 1.03
CA PHE A 200 15.71 -2.05 0.08
C PHE A 200 16.11 -1.77 -1.36
N GLY A 201 15.88 -2.75 -2.24
CA GLY A 201 16.29 -2.66 -3.63
C GLY A 201 15.54 -3.59 -4.57
N ALA A 202 16.07 -3.72 -5.78
CA ALA A 202 15.45 -4.47 -6.87
C ALA A 202 15.34 -5.98 -6.61
N GLU A 203 16.20 -6.51 -5.74
CA GLU A 203 16.21 -7.93 -5.40
C GLU A 203 15.17 -8.29 -4.33
N ASP A 204 14.50 -7.29 -3.76
CA ASP A 204 13.53 -7.54 -2.71
C ASP A 204 12.17 -7.96 -3.26
N VAL A 205 11.59 -8.92 -2.57
CA VAL A 205 10.24 -9.41 -2.81
C VAL A 205 9.41 -9.15 -1.56
N TRP A 206 8.39 -8.32 -1.71
CA TRP A 206 7.49 -7.90 -0.65
C TRP A 206 6.13 -8.56 -0.78
N THR A 207 5.42 -8.70 0.32
CA THR A 207 4.00 -9.07 0.31
C THR A 207 3.11 -7.86 0.54
N GLN A 208 2.00 -7.76 -0.22
CA GLN A 208 0.87 -6.92 0.15
C GLN A 208 -0.14 -7.82 0.86
N PHE A 209 -0.08 -7.82 2.18
CA PHE A 209 -0.85 -8.70 3.07
C PHE A 209 -2.06 -7.98 3.69
N HIS A 210 -1.86 -6.73 4.12
CA HIS A 210 -2.86 -5.96 4.84
C HIS A 210 -3.92 -5.37 3.91
N SER A 211 -5.11 -5.04 4.46
CA SER A 211 -6.11 -4.24 3.74
C SER A 211 -5.49 -2.92 3.26
N PHE A 212 -5.82 -2.51 2.05
CA PHE A 212 -5.35 -1.22 1.50
C PHE A 212 -5.95 0.00 2.22
N ALA A 213 -6.96 -0.21 3.07
CA ALA A 213 -7.50 0.79 3.97
C ALA A 213 -6.76 0.88 5.32
N PHE A 214 -5.72 0.09 5.52
CA PHE A 214 -4.83 0.13 6.67
C PHE A 214 -3.47 0.71 6.28
N ASP A 215 -2.91 1.61 7.07
CA ASP A 215 -1.71 2.38 6.74
C ASP A 215 -0.46 1.53 6.48
N PHE A 216 -0.37 0.35 7.09
CA PHE A 216 0.73 -0.58 6.84
C PHE A 216 0.79 -1.02 5.36
N SER A 217 -0.33 -1.06 4.65
CA SER A 217 -0.37 -1.35 3.21
C SER A 217 0.37 -0.30 2.38
N VAL A 218 0.39 0.95 2.82
CA VAL A 218 1.14 2.04 2.16
C VAL A 218 2.63 1.73 2.17
N TRP A 219 3.14 1.25 3.31
CA TRP A 219 4.51 0.80 3.44
C TRP A 219 4.80 -0.41 2.56
N GLU A 220 3.92 -1.43 2.56
CA GLU A 220 4.06 -2.63 1.73
C GLU A 220 4.12 -2.27 0.24
N ILE A 221 3.17 -1.49 -0.25
CA ILE A 221 3.02 -1.16 -1.67
C ILE A 221 4.14 -0.24 -2.15
N PHE A 222 4.32 0.89 -1.48
CA PHE A 222 5.28 1.89 -1.95
C PHE A 222 6.72 1.59 -1.50
N GLY A 223 6.90 0.82 -0.42
CA GLY A 223 8.18 0.22 -0.07
C GLY A 223 8.73 -0.63 -1.19
N ALA A 224 7.94 -1.53 -1.74
CA ALA A 224 8.32 -2.35 -2.89
C ALA A 224 8.51 -1.50 -4.16
N LEU A 225 7.45 -0.82 -4.61
CA LEU A 225 7.40 -0.21 -5.93
C LEU A 225 8.33 1.01 -6.09
N CYS A 226 8.57 1.78 -5.01
CA CYS A 226 9.46 2.95 -5.06
C CYS A 226 10.93 2.59 -4.85
N THR A 227 11.27 1.40 -4.35
CA THR A 227 12.66 0.95 -4.21
C THR A 227 13.13 0.06 -5.36
N GLY A 228 12.20 -0.42 -6.18
CA GLY A 228 12.47 -1.25 -7.36
C GLY A 228 12.25 -2.74 -7.12
N GLY A 229 11.74 -3.14 -5.96
CA GLY A 229 11.42 -4.51 -5.62
C GLY A 229 10.15 -5.02 -6.31
N ARG A 230 9.85 -6.30 -6.10
CA ARG A 230 8.62 -6.95 -6.58
C ARG A 230 7.59 -7.02 -5.46
N LEU A 231 6.35 -6.64 -5.75
CA LEU A 231 5.22 -6.76 -4.84
C LEU A 231 4.41 -8.02 -5.16
N VAL A 232 4.25 -8.91 -4.21
CA VAL A 232 3.40 -10.10 -4.29
C VAL A 232 2.11 -9.80 -3.54
N MET A 233 1.00 -9.75 -4.25
CA MET A 233 -0.31 -9.60 -3.64
C MET A 233 -0.78 -10.93 -3.06
N VAL A 234 -1.07 -10.92 -1.77
CA VAL A 234 -1.52 -12.13 -1.07
C VAL A 234 -3.04 -12.26 -1.25
N PRO A 235 -3.56 -13.31 -1.91
CA PRO A 235 -4.99 -13.51 -2.02
C PRO A 235 -5.66 -13.55 -0.64
N TYR A 236 -6.90 -13.05 -0.55
CA TYR A 236 -7.60 -12.92 0.73
C TYR A 236 -7.65 -14.24 1.51
N TRP A 237 -8.01 -15.35 0.83
CA TRP A 237 -8.09 -16.67 1.45
C TRP A 237 -6.73 -17.17 1.96
N VAL A 238 -5.63 -16.85 1.24
CA VAL A 238 -4.25 -17.18 1.67
C VAL A 238 -3.91 -16.43 2.95
N SER A 239 -4.28 -15.16 3.06
CA SER A 239 -4.00 -14.36 4.26
C SER A 239 -4.70 -14.89 5.53
N ARG A 240 -5.71 -15.75 5.38
CA ARG A 240 -6.46 -16.39 6.47
C ARG A 240 -6.02 -17.82 6.75
N THR A 241 -5.09 -18.36 5.95
CA THR A 241 -4.64 -19.75 6.03
C THR A 241 -3.12 -19.76 6.17
N PRO A 242 -2.56 -19.91 7.41
CA PRO A 242 -1.12 -19.81 7.66
C PRO A 242 -0.26 -20.78 6.81
N ASP A 243 -0.73 -22.01 6.60
CA ASP A 243 -0.02 -23.00 5.76
C ASP A 243 0.07 -22.54 4.29
N ALA A 244 -1.05 -22.05 3.73
CA ALA A 244 -1.07 -21.52 2.36
C ALA A 244 -0.19 -20.27 2.24
N PHE A 245 -0.16 -19.43 3.28
CA PHE A 245 0.68 -18.26 3.32
C PHE A 245 2.16 -18.63 3.38
N LEU A 246 2.55 -19.60 4.20
CA LEU A 246 3.92 -20.12 4.22
C LEU A 246 4.33 -20.66 2.84
N ALA A 247 3.46 -21.42 2.19
CA ALA A 247 3.72 -21.94 0.85
C ALA A 247 3.92 -20.81 -0.17
N LEU A 248 3.13 -19.73 -0.08
CA LEU A 248 3.29 -18.52 -0.91
C LEU A 248 4.64 -17.84 -0.64
N LEU A 249 5.03 -17.64 0.63
CA LEU A 249 6.30 -17.01 0.99
C LEU A 249 7.49 -17.77 0.37
N GLN A 250 7.43 -19.09 0.38
CA GLN A 250 8.46 -19.95 -0.18
C GLN A 250 8.47 -19.93 -1.72
N LYS A 251 7.30 -20.13 -2.35
CA LYS A 251 7.11 -20.10 -3.81
C LYS A 251 7.64 -18.80 -4.40
N GLU A 252 7.25 -17.69 -3.81
CA GLU A 252 7.57 -16.36 -4.31
C GLU A 252 8.95 -15.86 -3.82
N ARG A 253 9.63 -16.60 -2.94
CA ARG A 253 10.92 -16.23 -2.36
C ARG A 253 10.90 -14.86 -1.71
N VAL A 254 9.87 -14.61 -0.88
CA VAL A 254 9.66 -13.32 -0.20
C VAL A 254 10.86 -12.99 0.70
N THR A 255 11.37 -11.77 0.59
CA THR A 255 12.51 -11.28 1.37
C THR A 255 12.12 -10.31 2.47
N VAL A 256 11.02 -9.55 2.26
CA VAL A 256 10.52 -8.56 3.22
C VAL A 256 9.08 -8.90 3.58
N LEU A 257 8.87 -9.26 4.83
CA LEU A 257 7.58 -9.65 5.37
C LEU A 257 7.10 -8.60 6.38
N ASN A 258 5.90 -8.09 6.18
CA ASN A 258 5.26 -7.17 7.12
C ASN A 258 4.06 -7.88 7.74
N GLN A 259 3.99 -7.93 9.07
CA GLN A 259 2.93 -8.64 9.79
C GLN A 259 2.56 -7.93 11.08
N THR A 260 1.32 -8.10 11.51
CA THR A 260 1.01 -7.86 12.92
C THR A 260 1.64 -8.96 13.78
N PRO A 261 2.03 -8.67 15.03
CA PRO A 261 2.54 -9.70 15.96
C PRO A 261 1.65 -10.93 16.06
N SER A 262 0.33 -10.74 16.08
CA SER A 262 -0.64 -11.85 16.15
C SER A 262 -0.63 -12.72 14.90
N ALA A 263 -0.57 -12.12 13.70
CA ALA A 263 -0.53 -12.85 12.44
C ALA A 263 0.78 -13.65 12.29
N PHE A 264 1.92 -13.04 12.67
CA PHE A 264 3.21 -13.71 12.67
C PHE A 264 3.27 -14.86 13.69
N GLY A 265 2.65 -14.68 14.86
CA GLY A 265 2.55 -15.74 15.88
C GLY A 265 1.91 -17.03 15.36
N ASN A 266 0.93 -16.92 14.44
CA ASN A 266 0.32 -18.08 13.78
C ASN A 266 1.25 -18.74 12.74
N LEU A 267 2.22 -18.00 12.21
CA LEU A 267 3.17 -18.49 11.22
C LEU A 267 4.39 -19.19 11.87
N ILE A 268 4.80 -18.77 13.06
CA ILE A 268 6.01 -19.26 13.77
C ILE A 268 6.03 -20.79 13.86
N PRO A 269 5.01 -21.49 14.38
CA PRO A 269 5.06 -22.95 14.53
C PRO A 269 5.30 -23.67 13.21
N LEU A 270 4.74 -23.15 12.12
CA LEU A 270 4.87 -23.74 10.78
C LEU A 270 6.28 -23.56 10.22
N VAL A 271 6.85 -22.35 10.36
CA VAL A 271 8.21 -22.05 9.90
C VAL A 271 9.25 -22.84 10.70
N VAL A 272 9.07 -22.94 12.03
CA VAL A 272 9.94 -23.71 12.90
C VAL A 272 9.88 -25.20 12.55
N ALA A 273 8.68 -25.75 12.36
CA ALA A 273 8.51 -27.14 11.94
C ALA A 273 9.13 -27.42 10.56
N HIS A 274 9.10 -26.43 9.65
CA HIS A 274 9.74 -26.52 8.35
C HIS A 274 11.28 -26.43 8.43
N GLY A 275 11.82 -25.85 9.50
CA GLY A 275 13.26 -25.72 9.76
C GLY A 275 13.97 -24.65 8.93
N SER A 276 13.23 -23.77 8.24
CA SER A 276 13.80 -22.70 7.42
C SER A 276 12.87 -21.50 7.29
N ALA A 277 13.42 -20.32 7.50
CA ALA A 277 12.75 -19.04 7.23
C ALA A 277 12.72 -18.67 5.72
N GLY A 278 13.21 -19.56 4.84
CA GLY A 278 13.21 -19.34 3.40
C GLY A 278 14.15 -18.21 2.96
N ALA A 279 13.66 -17.33 2.11
CA ALA A 279 14.40 -16.17 1.61
C ALA A 279 14.23 -14.91 2.46
N LEU A 280 13.49 -14.97 3.58
CA LEU A 280 13.25 -13.81 4.44
C LEU A 280 14.57 -13.23 4.96
N ARG A 281 14.76 -11.92 4.75
CA ARG A 281 15.87 -11.17 5.31
C ARG A 281 15.43 -10.14 6.35
N THR A 282 14.15 -9.73 6.29
CA THR A 282 13.57 -8.76 7.23
C THR A 282 12.11 -9.11 7.51
N VAL A 283 11.76 -9.13 8.78
CA VAL A 283 10.37 -9.20 9.25
C VAL A 283 10.06 -7.94 10.04
N ILE A 284 9.02 -7.22 9.64
CA ILE A 284 8.65 -5.95 10.24
C ILE A 284 7.28 -6.11 10.92
N PHE A 285 7.23 -5.78 12.19
CA PHE A 285 6.00 -5.80 13.00
C PHE A 285 5.39 -4.41 13.10
N GLY A 286 4.06 -4.34 13.04
CA GLY A 286 3.31 -3.10 13.23
C GLY A 286 1.83 -3.37 13.50
N GLY A 287 1.09 -2.33 13.86
CA GLY A 287 -0.35 -2.39 14.07
C GLY A 287 -0.82 -2.92 15.42
N GLU A 288 0.04 -3.63 16.15
CA GLU A 288 -0.22 -4.19 17.48
C GLU A 288 1.01 -4.05 18.38
N ALA A 289 0.82 -4.08 19.70
CA ALA A 289 1.94 -4.17 20.63
C ALA A 289 2.65 -5.51 20.48
N LEU A 290 3.96 -5.48 20.28
CA LEU A 290 4.79 -6.69 20.24
C LEU A 290 5.06 -7.21 21.64
N ASP A 291 4.62 -8.44 21.91
CA ASP A 291 5.04 -9.22 23.09
C ASP A 291 6.25 -10.09 22.70
N PRO A 292 7.46 -9.79 23.21
CA PRO A 292 8.66 -10.57 22.88
C PRO A 292 8.58 -12.05 23.26
N GLN A 293 7.75 -12.41 24.24
CA GLN A 293 7.59 -13.82 24.65
C GLN A 293 6.98 -14.68 23.53
N ARG A 294 6.14 -14.08 22.67
CA ARG A 294 5.55 -14.75 21.52
C ARG A 294 6.57 -15.10 20.44
N LEU A 295 7.74 -14.51 20.49
CA LEU A 295 8.84 -14.80 19.55
C LEU A 295 9.81 -15.86 20.07
N ALA A 296 9.61 -16.43 21.26
CA ALA A 296 10.58 -17.36 21.88
C ALA A 296 10.96 -18.51 20.95
N ASP A 297 9.98 -19.24 20.42
CA ASP A 297 10.23 -20.38 19.52
C ASP A 297 10.98 -19.97 18.24
N TRP A 298 10.68 -18.76 17.74
CA TRP A 298 11.40 -18.20 16.59
C TRP A 298 12.85 -17.88 16.95
N MET A 299 13.06 -17.22 18.08
CA MET A 299 14.38 -16.82 18.57
C MET A 299 15.29 -18.03 18.83
N ASP A 300 14.71 -19.08 19.40
CA ASP A 300 15.43 -20.35 19.65
C ASP A 300 15.82 -21.06 18.34
N ALA A 301 14.98 -20.97 17.30
CA ALA A 301 15.22 -21.65 16.03
C ALA A 301 16.12 -20.84 15.08
N PHE A 302 15.94 -19.51 14.99
CA PHE A 302 16.55 -18.68 13.95
C PHE A 302 17.30 -17.43 14.48
N GLY A 303 17.12 -17.04 15.75
CA GLY A 303 17.63 -15.78 16.26
C GLY A 303 16.90 -14.55 15.71
N ASP A 304 17.55 -13.38 15.78
CA ASP A 304 16.98 -12.09 15.39
C ASP A 304 17.77 -11.36 14.29
N GLN A 305 18.81 -11.97 13.76
CA GLN A 305 19.73 -11.33 12.81
C GLN A 305 19.41 -11.68 11.36
N VAL A 306 19.03 -12.91 11.09
CA VAL A 306 18.67 -13.37 9.72
C VAL A 306 17.51 -14.36 9.81
N PRO A 307 16.29 -13.87 9.52
CA PRO A 307 15.89 -12.51 9.17
C PRO A 307 16.02 -11.53 10.35
N ALA A 308 16.32 -10.28 10.04
CA ALA A 308 16.26 -9.21 11.02
C ALA A 308 14.80 -8.96 11.45
N LEU A 309 14.55 -8.96 12.76
CA LEU A 309 13.24 -8.68 13.34
C LEU A 309 13.17 -7.20 13.75
N VAL A 310 12.22 -6.47 13.19
CA VAL A 310 12.08 -5.02 13.42
C VAL A 310 10.67 -4.70 13.90
N ASN A 311 10.57 -4.01 15.03
CA ASN A 311 9.28 -3.52 15.52
C ASN A 311 9.11 -2.05 15.11
N MET A 312 8.17 -1.78 14.21
CA MET A 312 7.77 -0.43 13.83
C MET A 312 6.66 0.05 14.76
N TYR A 313 6.91 1.16 15.42
CA TYR A 313 5.95 1.82 16.29
C TYR A 313 5.44 3.09 15.60
N GLY A 314 4.09 3.22 15.48
CA GLY A 314 3.46 4.38 14.86
C GLY A 314 1.99 4.52 15.20
#